data_ae3bc587acefee347ac84ba94c8524d8
#
_entry.id   ae3bc587acefee347ac84ba94c8524d8
#
_cell.length_a   1.000
_cell.length_b   1.000
_cell.length_c   1.000
_cell.angle_alpha   90.00
_cell.angle_beta   90.00
_cell.angle_gamma   90.00
#
_symmetry.space_group_name_H-M   'P 1'
#
loop_
_entity.id
_entity.type
_entity.pdbx_description
1 polymer ?
#
loop_
_entity_poly.entity_id
_entity_poly.type
_entity_poly.pdbx_seq_one_letter_code
_entity_poly.pdbx_strand_id
1 'polypeptide(L)'
;PTGQDPPITIENETLRLVVEPAVGGGVRSLHTRPGTDHPWTPLLRETPDAPAEHTFNNLASYPLAPWCNRIPRGELTHRGETHQLGTWWTDPPTNAPSAIHGVVCRRPAAVTHQADDQILLRFQPHAPDGLDPDWPWCFAVEIGYRITTNSLHAEIGVRNDDGRPMPAGVGFHPYFPRTRTADDGSEATVHLRAHTSGRFPARSFIPTGPARDDGAARALRRGVHADDIPTDHTFAGWNGLCQLWWPGSPLRVALRASDDLPMLHIFTQQPADPDAAAYRPPPPFLAAEPVSHAPDAFNLAGVGRDDLGAVELGPGERLRAAMEINADWR
;
A
#
# COMPACT_ATOMS: atom_id res chain seq x y z
N PRO A 1 12.31 25.42 14.43
CA PRO A 1 12.37 24.07 14.98
C PRO A 1 11.16 23.34 14.47
N THR A 2 11.35 22.53 13.44
CA THR A 2 10.35 21.62 12.90
C THR A 2 10.26 20.47 13.89
N GLY A 3 9.39 20.60 14.91
CA GLY A 3 9.04 19.52 15.79
C GLY A 3 8.26 18.48 14.97
N GLN A 4 8.97 17.55 14.37
CA GLN A 4 8.37 16.34 13.86
C GLN A 4 8.07 15.46 15.07
N ASP A 5 6.84 15.00 15.19
CA ASP A 5 6.48 14.05 16.25
C ASP A 5 7.38 12.81 16.13
N PRO A 6 7.93 12.30 17.24
CA PRO A 6 8.74 11.08 17.21
C PRO A 6 7.89 9.88 16.80
N PRO A 7 8.51 8.75 16.42
CA PRO A 7 7.77 7.51 16.21
C PRO A 7 6.95 7.13 17.44
N ILE A 8 5.71 6.66 17.20
CA ILE A 8 4.75 6.32 18.25
C ILE A 8 4.60 4.81 18.30
N THR A 9 4.77 4.24 19.48
CA THR A 9 4.53 2.81 19.72
C THR A 9 3.22 2.62 20.47
N ILE A 10 2.38 1.71 19.96
CA ILE A 10 1.28 1.10 20.71
C ILE A 10 1.48 -0.41 20.71
N GLU A 11 1.21 -1.04 21.85
CA GLU A 11 1.40 -2.49 21.99
C GLU A 11 0.43 -3.11 22.99
N ASN A 12 0.17 -4.39 22.78
CA ASN A 12 -0.51 -5.26 23.72
C ASN A 12 0.32 -6.54 23.94
N GLU A 13 -0.27 -7.57 24.52
CA GLU A 13 0.44 -8.82 24.83
C GLU A 13 1.01 -9.53 23.58
N THR A 14 0.39 -9.34 22.41
CA THR A 14 0.67 -10.13 21.21
C THR A 14 1.00 -9.32 19.96
N LEU A 15 0.75 -8.01 19.96
CA LEU A 15 1.07 -7.09 18.86
C LEU A 15 1.81 -5.86 19.35
N ARG A 16 2.79 -5.42 18.55
CA ARG A 16 3.49 -4.13 18.69
C ARG A 16 3.52 -3.42 17.36
N LEU A 17 2.97 -2.22 17.31
CA LEU A 17 2.96 -1.33 16.16
C LEU A 17 3.80 -0.10 16.44
N VAL A 18 4.65 0.29 15.49
CA VAL A 18 5.37 1.57 15.51
C VAL A 18 4.96 2.37 14.28
N VAL A 19 4.42 3.58 14.50
CA VAL A 19 3.97 4.51 13.46
C VAL A 19 4.97 5.66 13.36
N GLU A 20 5.24 6.12 12.13
CA GLU A 20 6.15 7.21 11.81
C GLU A 20 5.36 8.44 11.31
N PRO A 21 4.95 9.37 12.20
CA PRO A 21 4.16 10.54 11.79
C PRO A 21 4.91 11.45 10.82
N ALA A 22 6.24 11.52 10.93
CA ALA A 22 7.08 12.34 10.06
C ALA A 22 7.07 11.90 8.59
N VAL A 23 6.70 10.65 8.32
CA VAL A 23 6.65 10.05 6.98
C VAL A 23 5.25 9.52 6.71
N GLY A 24 4.30 10.45 6.54
CA GLY A 24 2.92 10.16 6.14
C GLY A 24 2.08 9.38 7.15
N GLY A 25 2.53 9.26 8.41
CA GLY A 25 1.91 8.35 9.36
C GLY A 25 2.06 6.88 8.97
N GLY A 26 3.10 6.54 8.21
CA GLY A 26 3.35 5.15 7.80
C GLY A 26 3.78 4.26 8.96
N VAL A 27 3.69 2.95 8.76
CA VAL A 27 4.09 1.93 9.73
C VAL A 27 5.58 1.66 9.59
N ARG A 28 6.33 1.92 10.66
CA ARG A 28 7.76 1.61 10.74
C ARG A 28 8.00 0.13 10.99
N SER A 29 7.20 -0.47 11.86
CA SER A 29 7.24 -1.91 12.14
C SER A 29 5.92 -2.41 12.68
N LEU A 30 5.62 -3.66 12.41
CA LEU A 30 4.54 -4.43 13.03
C LEU A 30 5.09 -5.78 13.43
N HIS A 31 5.07 -6.07 14.74
CA HIS A 31 5.51 -7.34 15.29
C HIS A 31 4.36 -8.09 15.93
N THR A 32 4.49 -9.41 15.98
CA THR A 32 3.56 -10.31 16.66
C THR A 32 4.31 -11.36 17.48
N ARG A 33 3.63 -11.93 18.45
CA ARG A 33 4.08 -13.10 19.21
C ARG A 33 2.88 -13.91 19.69
N PRO A 34 3.00 -15.23 19.88
CA PRO A 34 1.89 -16.07 20.34
C PRO A 34 1.48 -15.82 21.78
N GLY A 35 2.34 -15.22 22.60
CA GLY A 35 2.14 -14.91 24.01
C GLY A 35 3.33 -14.18 24.60
N THR A 36 3.21 -13.69 25.83
CA THR A 36 4.20 -12.82 26.50
C THR A 36 5.56 -13.46 26.72
N ASP A 37 5.65 -14.78 26.79
CA ASP A 37 6.85 -15.61 26.98
C ASP A 37 7.59 -15.90 25.67
N HIS A 38 7.08 -15.42 24.55
CA HIS A 38 7.70 -15.59 23.24
C HIS A 38 8.36 -14.30 22.75
N PRO A 39 9.43 -14.39 21.95
CA PRO A 39 10.06 -13.22 21.35
C PRO A 39 9.13 -12.57 20.31
N TRP A 40 9.30 -11.28 20.12
CA TRP A 40 8.66 -10.54 19.05
C TRP A 40 9.15 -11.01 17.69
N THR A 41 8.23 -11.27 16.79
CA THR A 41 8.48 -11.71 15.40
C THR A 41 7.95 -10.66 14.44
N PRO A 42 8.75 -10.17 13.48
CA PRO A 42 8.29 -9.21 12.47
C PRO A 42 7.11 -9.79 11.68
N LEU A 43 5.97 -9.10 11.68
CA LEU A 43 4.81 -9.45 10.84
C LEU A 43 4.91 -8.81 9.47
N LEU A 44 5.37 -7.58 9.42
CA LEU A 44 5.79 -6.87 8.20
C LEU A 44 7.31 -6.78 8.15
N ARG A 45 7.88 -6.37 7.00
CA ARG A 45 9.31 -6.08 6.89
C ARG A 45 9.71 -5.01 7.91
N GLU A 46 10.94 -5.00 8.31
CA GLU A 46 11.45 -3.96 9.21
C GLU A 46 11.98 -2.77 8.42
N THR A 47 11.73 -1.57 8.94
CA THR A 47 12.34 -0.34 8.46
C THR A 47 13.78 -0.28 8.97
N PRO A 48 14.78 0.09 8.14
CA PRO A 48 16.14 0.30 8.59
C PRO A 48 16.23 1.29 9.76
N ASP A 49 17.17 1.09 10.67
CA ASP A 49 17.34 1.94 11.85
C ASP A 49 17.93 3.32 11.52
N ALA A 50 18.66 3.47 10.42
CA ALA A 50 19.30 4.71 10.04
C ALA A 50 18.25 5.80 9.69
N PRO A 51 18.17 6.93 10.43
CA PRO A 51 17.14 7.95 10.18
C PRO A 51 17.15 8.53 8.76
N ALA A 52 18.32 8.57 8.11
CA ALA A 52 18.44 9.02 6.71
C ALA A 52 17.71 8.10 5.71
N GLU A 53 17.38 6.87 6.13
CA GLU A 53 16.67 5.88 5.33
C GLU A 53 15.17 5.83 5.63
N HIS A 54 14.68 6.67 6.56
CA HIS A 54 13.25 6.75 6.88
C HIS A 54 12.50 7.50 5.78
N THR A 55 12.44 6.89 4.62
CA THR A 55 11.62 7.30 3.48
C THR A 55 10.44 6.34 3.35
N PHE A 56 9.38 6.78 2.68
CA PHE A 56 8.19 5.93 2.53
C PHE A 56 8.52 4.54 1.95
N ASN A 57 9.47 4.46 1.00
CA ASN A 57 9.87 3.19 0.37
C ASN A 57 10.54 2.20 1.32
N ASN A 58 11.06 2.65 2.45
CA ASN A 58 11.74 1.80 3.43
C ASN A 58 10.84 1.43 4.60
N LEU A 59 9.66 2.05 4.73
CA LEU A 59 8.69 1.70 5.78
C LEU A 59 8.11 0.29 5.58
N ALA A 60 7.63 -0.29 6.67
CA ALA A 60 6.96 -1.59 6.67
C ALA A 60 5.60 -1.55 5.96
N SER A 61 4.91 -0.42 6.04
CA SER A 61 3.70 -0.09 5.29
C SER A 61 3.50 1.41 5.26
N TYR A 62 2.79 1.93 4.28
CA TYR A 62 2.42 3.34 4.23
C TYR A 62 1.06 3.55 3.56
N PRO A 63 0.36 4.65 3.91
CA PRO A 63 -0.90 5.01 3.28
C PRO A 63 -0.67 5.57 1.88
N LEU A 64 -1.59 5.27 0.97
CA LEU A 64 -1.63 5.76 -0.39
C LEU A 64 -2.79 6.74 -0.52
N ALA A 65 -2.51 8.02 -0.75
CA ALA A 65 -3.51 9.07 -1.00
C ALA A 65 -2.83 10.32 -1.58
N PRO A 66 -3.50 11.10 -2.43
CA PRO A 66 -4.85 10.93 -2.97
C PRO A 66 -4.93 10.05 -4.22
N TRP A 67 -3.89 9.29 -4.53
CA TRP A 67 -3.90 8.23 -5.56
C TRP A 67 -3.00 7.06 -5.17
N CYS A 68 -3.27 5.90 -5.79
CA CYS A 68 -2.45 4.70 -5.66
C CYS A 68 -1.59 4.52 -6.91
N ASN A 69 -0.42 3.90 -6.74
CA ASN A 69 0.47 3.54 -7.83
C ASN A 69 0.86 4.75 -8.72
N ARG A 70 1.07 4.56 -10.01
CA ARG A 70 1.74 5.49 -10.93
C ARG A 70 0.80 6.39 -11.69
N ILE A 71 1.23 7.66 -11.84
CA ILE A 71 0.77 8.59 -12.90
C ILE A 71 2.03 8.88 -13.74
N PRO A 72 2.10 8.37 -15.00
CA PRO A 72 3.29 8.46 -15.83
C PRO A 72 3.69 9.91 -16.10
N ARG A 73 4.97 10.23 -15.98
CA ARG A 73 5.55 11.57 -16.13
C ARG A 73 4.92 12.65 -15.24
N GLY A 74 4.06 12.25 -14.28
CA GLY A 74 3.27 13.18 -13.48
C GLY A 74 2.19 13.93 -14.27
N GLU A 75 1.89 13.52 -15.48
CA GLU A 75 0.86 14.15 -16.31
C GLU A 75 -0.53 13.62 -15.93
N LEU A 76 -1.32 14.43 -15.25
CA LEU A 76 -2.68 14.11 -14.85
C LEU A 76 -3.68 14.95 -15.65
N THR A 77 -4.51 14.29 -16.46
CA THR A 77 -5.63 14.95 -17.16
C THR A 77 -6.93 14.62 -16.45
N HIS A 78 -7.64 15.66 -16.02
CA HIS A 78 -8.94 15.55 -15.36
C HIS A 78 -9.89 16.61 -15.90
N ARG A 79 -11.09 16.19 -16.36
CA ARG A 79 -12.11 17.06 -16.95
C ARG A 79 -11.60 17.99 -18.07
N GLY A 80 -10.64 17.50 -18.87
CA GLY A 80 -10.06 18.26 -19.99
C GLY A 80 -8.94 19.23 -19.60
N GLU A 81 -8.60 19.35 -18.32
CA GLU A 81 -7.44 20.10 -17.84
C GLU A 81 -6.29 19.15 -17.57
N THR A 82 -5.08 19.50 -17.99
CA THR A 82 -3.86 18.74 -17.69
C THR A 82 -3.05 19.44 -16.62
N HIS A 83 -2.74 18.70 -15.57
CA HIS A 83 -1.95 19.14 -14.44
C HIS A 83 -0.61 18.42 -14.45
N GLN A 84 0.48 19.14 -14.19
CA GLN A 84 1.81 18.58 -14.02
C GLN A 84 2.07 18.35 -12.53
N LEU A 85 2.10 17.08 -12.11
CA LEU A 85 2.49 16.68 -10.77
C LEU A 85 4.01 16.53 -10.70
N GLY A 86 4.58 16.65 -9.49
CA GLY A 86 5.97 16.30 -9.25
C GLY A 86 6.23 14.82 -9.54
N THR A 87 7.42 14.51 -10.04
CA THR A 87 7.87 13.13 -10.24
C THR A 87 9.01 12.81 -9.29
N TRP A 88 8.80 11.89 -8.37
CA TRP A 88 9.78 11.49 -7.34
C TRP A 88 10.17 10.02 -7.42
N TRP A 89 9.72 9.35 -8.46
CA TRP A 89 10.03 7.97 -8.73
C TRP A 89 10.55 7.82 -10.16
N THR A 90 11.51 6.92 -10.32
CA THR A 90 12.02 6.54 -11.63
C THR A 90 11.78 5.04 -11.82
N ASP A 91 10.99 4.70 -12.83
CA ASP A 91 10.59 3.32 -13.07
C ASP A 91 11.73 2.51 -13.73
N PRO A 92 12.29 1.51 -13.05
CA PRO A 92 13.22 0.60 -13.71
C PRO A 92 12.44 -0.38 -14.63
N PRO A 93 13.02 -0.86 -15.73
CA PRO A 93 14.33 -0.49 -16.26
C PRO A 93 14.29 0.74 -17.17
N THR A 94 13.10 1.31 -17.45
CA THR A 94 12.91 2.35 -18.47
C THR A 94 13.49 3.70 -18.06
N ASN A 95 13.76 3.92 -16.76
CA ASN A 95 14.11 5.19 -16.16
C ASN A 95 13.07 6.30 -16.44
N ALA A 96 11.81 5.93 -16.73
CA ALA A 96 10.75 6.87 -16.91
C ALA A 96 10.34 7.50 -15.57
N PRO A 97 10.20 8.84 -15.50
CA PRO A 97 9.72 9.49 -14.29
C PRO A 97 8.23 9.24 -14.08
N SER A 98 7.83 9.08 -12.81
CA SER A 98 6.44 8.91 -12.41
C SER A 98 6.13 9.66 -11.12
N ALA A 99 4.91 10.19 -11.00
CA ALA A 99 4.32 10.50 -9.71
C ALA A 99 3.71 9.19 -9.16
N ILE A 100 4.12 8.76 -7.96
CA ILE A 100 3.73 7.46 -7.42
C ILE A 100 3.19 7.57 -6.00
N HIS A 101 2.11 6.81 -5.70
CA HIS A 101 1.59 6.55 -4.34
C HIS A 101 1.04 7.77 -3.59
N GLY A 102 0.61 8.81 -4.29
CA GLY A 102 0.08 10.01 -3.66
C GLY A 102 1.15 10.88 -3.00
N VAL A 103 0.73 11.89 -2.28
CA VAL A 103 1.64 12.83 -1.61
C VAL A 103 1.79 12.56 -0.12
N VAL A 104 0.80 11.92 0.50
CA VAL A 104 0.72 11.74 1.96
C VAL A 104 1.91 10.95 2.49
N CYS A 105 2.28 9.85 1.86
CA CYS A 105 3.39 8.99 2.30
C CYS A 105 4.76 9.71 2.37
N ARG A 106 4.88 10.90 1.78
CA ARG A 106 6.13 11.70 1.75
C ARG A 106 6.09 12.95 2.62
N ARG A 107 4.97 13.22 3.27
CA ARG A 107 4.73 14.44 4.05
C ARG A 107 4.45 14.08 5.51
N PRO A 108 4.78 14.94 6.47
CA PRO A 108 4.38 14.72 7.85
C PRO A 108 2.85 14.72 8.00
N ALA A 109 2.34 13.82 8.84
CA ALA A 109 0.96 13.80 9.28
C ALA A 109 0.91 14.13 10.78
N ALA A 110 0.02 15.05 11.16
CA ALA A 110 -0.13 15.48 12.56
C ALA A 110 -0.91 14.40 13.36
N VAL A 111 -0.43 14.06 14.54
CA VAL A 111 -1.15 13.20 15.48
C VAL A 111 -2.32 13.99 16.07
N THR A 112 -3.52 13.51 15.89
CA THR A 112 -4.76 14.14 16.39
C THR A 112 -5.32 13.44 17.61
N HIS A 113 -5.01 12.17 17.79
CA HIS A 113 -5.39 11.36 18.95
C HIS A 113 -4.40 10.21 19.13
N GLN A 114 -4.10 9.90 20.40
CA GLN A 114 -3.32 8.72 20.80
C GLN A 114 -3.94 8.12 22.06
N ALA A 115 -4.11 6.80 22.04
CA ALA A 115 -4.50 5.98 23.19
C ALA A 115 -3.61 4.73 23.23
N ASP A 116 -3.79 3.86 24.22
CA ASP A 116 -2.97 2.66 24.40
C ASP A 116 -3.06 1.68 23.22
N ASP A 117 -4.21 1.67 22.53
CA ASP A 117 -4.51 0.76 21.42
C ASP A 117 -4.77 1.46 20.08
N GLN A 118 -4.73 2.80 20.03
CA GLN A 118 -5.15 3.56 18.86
C GLN A 118 -4.30 4.82 18.62
N ILE A 119 -4.05 5.11 17.34
CA ILE A 119 -3.46 6.37 16.87
C ILE A 119 -4.31 6.91 15.73
N LEU A 120 -4.67 8.20 15.80
CA LEU A 120 -5.30 8.92 14.70
C LEU A 120 -4.37 10.04 14.23
N LEU A 121 -4.19 10.13 12.91
CA LEU A 121 -3.36 11.14 12.28
C LEU A 121 -4.18 11.87 11.21
N ARG A 122 -3.77 13.10 10.94
CA ARG A 122 -4.33 13.92 9.87
C ARG A 122 -3.22 14.53 9.04
N PHE A 123 -3.34 14.39 7.75
CA PHE A 123 -2.60 15.15 6.76
C PHE A 123 -3.49 16.24 6.18
N GLN A 124 -2.92 17.43 6.07
CA GLN A 124 -3.53 18.56 5.37
C GLN A 124 -2.40 19.42 4.82
N PRO A 125 -2.44 19.86 3.55
CA PRO A 125 -1.45 20.79 3.03
C PRO A 125 -1.33 22.04 3.89
N HIS A 126 -0.11 22.50 4.13
CA HIS A 126 0.15 23.69 4.96
C HIS A 126 0.35 24.98 4.13
N ALA A 127 0.17 24.92 2.80
CA ALA A 127 0.23 26.11 1.97
C ALA A 127 -0.91 27.08 2.33
N PRO A 128 -0.69 28.41 2.24
CA PRO A 128 -1.72 29.41 2.56
C PRO A 128 -3.03 29.27 1.75
N ASP A 129 -2.93 28.70 0.56
CA ASP A 129 -4.06 28.41 -0.33
C ASP A 129 -4.66 27.01 -0.11
N GLY A 130 -4.12 26.21 0.82
CA GLY A 130 -4.55 24.85 1.11
C GLY A 130 -4.16 23.81 0.08
N LEU A 131 -3.31 24.15 -0.91
CA LEU A 131 -2.85 23.25 -1.96
C LEU A 131 -1.54 22.56 -1.57
N ASP A 132 -1.38 21.31 -1.99
CA ASP A 132 -0.06 20.67 -2.04
C ASP A 132 0.55 20.95 -3.43
N PRO A 133 1.86 21.26 -3.53
CA PRO A 133 2.49 21.54 -4.81
C PRO A 133 2.42 20.38 -5.81
N ASP A 134 2.17 19.16 -5.31
CA ASP A 134 2.08 17.95 -6.12
C ASP A 134 0.63 17.46 -6.31
N TRP A 135 -0.39 18.24 -5.84
CA TRP A 135 -1.81 17.92 -6.05
C TRP A 135 -2.66 19.20 -6.09
N PRO A 136 -3.26 19.54 -7.25
CA PRO A 136 -3.84 20.86 -7.50
C PRO A 136 -5.29 21.03 -6.98
N TRP A 137 -5.65 20.34 -5.90
CA TRP A 137 -6.91 20.47 -5.17
C TRP A 137 -6.67 20.62 -3.67
N CYS A 138 -7.55 21.35 -3.00
CA CYS A 138 -7.59 21.36 -1.54
C CYS A 138 -8.16 20.04 -1.03
N PHE A 139 -7.47 19.36 -0.12
CA PHE A 139 -7.92 18.09 0.44
C PHE A 139 -7.37 17.86 1.84
N ALA A 140 -7.96 16.91 2.54
CA ALA A 140 -7.43 16.39 3.80
C ALA A 140 -7.47 14.85 3.80
N VAL A 141 -6.52 14.25 4.53
CA VAL A 141 -6.51 12.79 4.73
C VAL A 141 -6.48 12.49 6.22
N GLU A 142 -7.36 11.59 6.65
CA GLU A 142 -7.40 11.02 8.00
C GLU A 142 -6.88 9.59 7.93
N ILE A 143 -6.00 9.21 8.86
CA ILE A 143 -5.41 7.89 8.96
C ILE A 143 -5.60 7.41 10.39
N GLY A 144 -6.12 6.20 10.56
CA GLY A 144 -6.33 5.57 11.84
C GLY A 144 -5.63 4.21 11.92
N TYR A 145 -5.01 3.94 13.06
CA TYR A 145 -4.48 2.61 13.38
C TYR A 145 -5.01 2.18 14.74
N ARG A 146 -5.51 0.97 14.82
CA ARG A 146 -5.93 0.34 16.08
C ARG A 146 -5.45 -1.09 16.13
N ILE A 147 -4.90 -1.49 17.25
CA ILE A 147 -4.53 -2.89 17.52
C ILE A 147 -5.59 -3.55 18.39
N THR A 148 -5.88 -4.80 18.09
CA THR A 148 -6.65 -5.72 18.93
C THR A 148 -5.74 -6.89 19.34
N THR A 149 -6.26 -7.94 19.94
CA THR A 149 -5.42 -9.06 20.43
C THR A 149 -4.44 -9.57 19.35
N ASN A 150 -4.87 -9.73 18.11
CA ASN A 150 -4.04 -10.30 17.05
C ASN A 150 -4.21 -9.62 15.69
N SER A 151 -4.84 -8.45 15.64
CA SER A 151 -5.08 -7.72 14.41
C SER A 151 -4.66 -6.26 14.51
N LEU A 152 -4.00 -5.77 13.44
CA LEU A 152 -3.92 -4.35 13.14
C LEU A 152 -5.10 -3.98 12.24
N HIS A 153 -5.91 -3.00 12.67
CA HIS A 153 -6.89 -2.33 11.85
C HIS A 153 -6.34 -0.98 11.42
N ALA A 154 -6.30 -0.72 10.11
CA ALA A 154 -5.88 0.53 9.52
C ALA A 154 -7.04 1.13 8.71
N GLU A 155 -7.30 2.40 8.90
CA GLU A 155 -8.31 3.16 8.17
C GLU A 155 -7.68 4.35 7.47
N ILE A 156 -8.18 4.69 6.29
CA ILE A 156 -7.78 5.87 5.54
C ILE A 156 -9.02 6.55 4.96
N GLY A 157 -9.06 7.87 5.01
CA GLY A 157 -10.10 8.65 4.39
C GLY A 157 -9.54 9.89 3.72
N VAL A 158 -9.84 10.11 2.44
CA VAL A 158 -9.54 11.35 1.72
C VAL A 158 -10.83 12.15 1.56
N ARG A 159 -10.77 13.46 1.83
CA ARG A 159 -11.88 14.39 1.68
C ARG A 159 -11.50 15.48 0.68
N ASN A 160 -12.40 15.75 -0.25
CA ASN A 160 -12.31 16.91 -1.13
C ASN A 160 -12.73 18.18 -0.37
N ASP A 161 -11.78 19.05 -0.08
CA ASP A 161 -12.02 20.37 0.55
C ASP A 161 -11.98 21.51 -0.51
N ASP A 162 -11.84 21.18 -1.79
CA ASP A 162 -11.87 22.11 -2.92
C ASP A 162 -13.31 22.40 -3.37
N GLY A 163 -13.52 23.53 -4.02
CA GLY A 163 -14.79 23.87 -4.66
C GLY A 163 -15.04 23.14 -5.98
N ARG A 164 -14.07 22.41 -6.51
CA ARG A 164 -14.11 21.65 -7.77
C ARG A 164 -14.16 20.16 -7.52
N PRO A 165 -14.76 19.35 -8.41
CA PRO A 165 -14.61 17.90 -8.35
C PRO A 165 -13.13 17.50 -8.42
N MET A 166 -12.75 16.50 -7.62
CA MET A 166 -11.38 16.03 -7.44
C MET A 166 -11.29 14.54 -7.72
N PRO A 167 -10.35 14.06 -8.56
CA PRO A 167 -10.08 12.64 -8.67
C PRO A 167 -9.45 12.16 -7.35
N ALA A 168 -9.83 10.99 -6.88
CA ALA A 168 -9.36 10.47 -5.60
C ALA A 168 -9.16 8.97 -5.60
N GLY A 169 -8.16 8.54 -4.84
CA GLY A 169 -7.89 7.14 -4.57
C GLY A 169 -7.17 6.96 -3.23
N VAL A 170 -7.38 5.80 -2.62
CA VAL A 170 -6.78 5.44 -1.34
C VAL A 170 -6.34 3.98 -1.35
N GLY A 171 -5.38 3.65 -0.49
CA GLY A 171 -4.91 2.29 -0.30
C GLY A 171 -3.83 2.19 0.77
N PHE A 172 -3.29 0.99 0.90
CA PHE A 172 -2.18 0.70 1.82
C PHE A 172 -1.13 -0.16 1.11
N HIS A 173 0.12 0.03 1.50
CA HIS A 173 1.27 -0.66 0.89
C HIS A 173 2.05 -1.50 1.90
N PRO A 174 1.45 -2.58 2.46
CA PRO A 174 2.15 -3.45 3.40
C PRO A 174 3.15 -4.35 2.68
N TYR A 175 4.35 -4.46 3.28
CA TYR A 175 5.41 -5.36 2.85
C TYR A 175 5.55 -6.52 3.84
N PHE A 176 5.43 -7.72 3.34
CA PHE A 176 5.59 -8.95 4.12
C PHE A 176 6.97 -9.56 3.89
N PRO A 177 7.60 -10.16 4.92
CA PRO A 177 8.84 -10.91 4.74
C PRO A 177 8.66 -12.00 3.68
N ARG A 178 9.60 -12.09 2.74
CA ARG A 178 9.58 -13.14 1.71
C ARG A 178 9.83 -14.51 2.31
N THR A 179 10.76 -14.59 3.26
CA THR A 179 11.15 -15.85 3.89
C THR A 179 11.00 -15.79 5.40
N ARG A 180 10.81 -16.94 6.01
CA ARG A 180 10.83 -17.16 7.46
C ARG A 180 11.51 -18.48 7.78
N THR A 181 12.14 -18.55 8.95
CA THR A 181 12.62 -19.82 9.49
C THR A 181 11.43 -20.67 9.90
N ALA A 182 11.37 -21.89 9.40
CA ALA A 182 10.42 -22.93 9.81
C ALA A 182 10.83 -23.58 11.14
N ASP A 183 9.93 -24.37 11.72
CA ASP A 183 10.19 -25.04 13.03
C ASP A 183 11.37 -26.04 12.98
N ASP A 184 11.67 -26.59 11.81
CA ASP A 184 12.82 -27.47 11.58
C ASP A 184 14.13 -26.72 11.31
N GLY A 185 14.11 -25.38 11.37
CA GLY A 185 15.27 -24.52 11.11
C GLY A 185 15.52 -24.23 9.63
N SER A 186 14.75 -24.78 8.70
CA SER A 186 14.86 -24.46 7.28
C SER A 186 14.28 -23.08 6.97
N GLU A 187 14.70 -22.48 5.86
CA GLU A 187 14.11 -21.25 5.34
C GLU A 187 12.93 -21.60 4.42
N ALA A 188 11.77 -21.01 4.71
CA ALA A 188 10.55 -21.20 3.93
C ALA A 188 10.15 -19.88 3.25
N THR A 189 9.89 -19.93 1.95
CA THR A 189 9.34 -18.80 1.20
C THR A 189 7.81 -18.75 1.33
N VAL A 190 7.29 -17.53 1.37
CA VAL A 190 5.88 -17.26 1.51
C VAL A 190 5.06 -17.79 0.35
N HIS A 191 3.90 -18.33 0.67
CA HIS A 191 2.80 -18.61 -0.27
C HIS A 191 1.72 -17.56 -0.11
N LEU A 192 1.06 -17.22 -1.24
CA LEU A 192 -0.05 -16.28 -1.28
C LEU A 192 -1.30 -16.98 -1.85
N ARG A 193 -2.46 -16.63 -1.30
CA ARG A 193 -3.74 -17.00 -1.88
C ARG A 193 -4.72 -15.84 -1.79
N ALA A 194 -5.25 -15.42 -2.94
CA ALA A 194 -6.31 -14.42 -3.01
C ALA A 194 -7.29 -14.77 -4.13
N HIS A 195 -8.57 -14.50 -3.91
CA HIS A 195 -9.59 -14.71 -4.91
C HIS A 195 -9.80 -13.44 -5.72
N THR A 196 -9.43 -13.47 -6.99
CA THR A 196 -9.51 -12.34 -7.94
C THR A 196 -10.21 -12.81 -9.22
N SER A 197 -10.87 -11.90 -9.95
CA SER A 197 -11.48 -12.23 -11.25
C SER A 197 -10.44 -12.29 -12.37
N GLY A 198 -9.34 -11.52 -12.27
CA GLY A 198 -8.30 -11.48 -13.27
C GLY A 198 -7.18 -10.50 -12.94
N ARG A 199 -6.15 -10.48 -13.79
CA ARG A 199 -5.03 -9.55 -13.73
C ARG A 199 -5.08 -8.59 -14.91
N PHE A 200 -4.83 -7.31 -14.70
CA PHE A 200 -4.69 -6.37 -15.79
C PHE A 200 -3.42 -6.65 -16.60
N PRO A 201 -3.51 -6.82 -17.93
CA PRO A 201 -2.32 -6.80 -18.77
C PRO A 201 -1.71 -5.40 -18.70
N ALA A 202 -0.41 -5.29 -18.56
CA ALA A 202 0.27 -4.02 -18.40
C ALA A 202 1.48 -3.90 -19.32
N ARG A 203 1.83 -2.66 -19.69
CA ARG A 203 3.09 -2.28 -20.34
C ARG A 203 3.66 -1.12 -19.55
N SER A 204 4.93 -1.21 -19.17
CA SER A 204 5.56 -0.24 -18.26
C SER A 204 4.67 0.06 -17.03
N PHE A 205 4.14 -1.00 -16.41
CA PHE A 205 3.26 -0.99 -15.24
C PHE A 205 1.84 -0.43 -15.45
N ILE A 206 1.53 0.12 -16.63
CA ILE A 206 0.23 0.76 -16.92
C ILE A 206 -0.69 -0.24 -17.61
N PRO A 207 -1.95 -0.40 -17.17
CA PRO A 207 -2.93 -1.28 -17.79
C PRO A 207 -3.17 -0.99 -19.26
N THR A 208 -3.08 -2.00 -20.12
CA THR A 208 -3.26 -1.88 -21.57
C THR A 208 -4.58 -2.47 -22.09
N GLY A 209 -5.36 -3.08 -21.21
CA GLY A 209 -6.63 -3.71 -21.55
C GLY A 209 -7.38 -4.16 -20.29
N PRO A 210 -8.60 -4.71 -20.42
CA PRO A 210 -9.37 -5.21 -19.29
C PRO A 210 -8.66 -6.36 -18.61
N ALA A 211 -9.00 -6.58 -17.32
CA ALA A 211 -8.46 -7.68 -16.56
C ALA A 211 -8.80 -9.04 -17.20
N ARG A 212 -7.85 -9.97 -17.17
CA ARG A 212 -7.97 -11.31 -17.76
C ARG A 212 -7.73 -12.39 -16.74
N ASP A 213 -8.52 -13.46 -16.81
CA ASP A 213 -8.28 -14.68 -16.05
C ASP A 213 -7.08 -15.45 -16.64
N ASP A 214 -5.89 -14.94 -16.38
CA ASP A 214 -4.63 -15.51 -16.87
C ASP A 214 -4.04 -16.56 -15.92
N GLY A 215 -2.86 -17.08 -16.28
CA GLY A 215 -2.14 -18.07 -15.48
C GLY A 215 -1.83 -17.59 -14.05
N ALA A 216 -1.46 -16.30 -13.89
CA ALA A 216 -1.12 -15.73 -12.60
C ALA A 216 -2.36 -15.57 -11.70
N ALA A 217 -3.48 -15.07 -12.25
CA ALA A 217 -4.74 -14.97 -11.50
C ALA A 217 -5.24 -16.35 -11.04
N ARG A 218 -5.16 -17.37 -11.92
CA ARG A 218 -5.52 -18.75 -11.56
C ARG A 218 -4.59 -19.35 -10.51
N ALA A 219 -3.28 -19.09 -10.59
CA ALA A 219 -2.30 -19.55 -9.61
C ALA A 219 -2.57 -18.93 -8.23
N LEU A 220 -2.81 -17.61 -8.20
CA LEU A 220 -3.12 -16.89 -6.97
C LEU A 220 -4.37 -17.44 -6.26
N ARG A 221 -5.44 -17.79 -7.02
CA ARG A 221 -6.65 -18.39 -6.44
C ARG A 221 -6.41 -19.76 -5.81
N ARG A 222 -5.50 -20.57 -6.36
CA ARG A 222 -5.16 -21.90 -5.82
C ARG A 222 -4.20 -21.84 -4.63
N GLY A 223 -3.51 -20.74 -4.47
CA GLY A 223 -2.34 -20.62 -3.61
C GLY A 223 -1.05 -20.90 -4.38
N VAL A 224 -0.12 -19.98 -4.34
CA VAL A 224 1.11 -19.98 -5.12
C VAL A 224 2.30 -19.55 -4.28
N HIS A 225 3.43 -20.19 -4.51
CA HIS A 225 4.72 -19.76 -3.98
C HIS A 225 5.12 -18.41 -4.60
N ALA A 226 5.64 -17.48 -3.80
CA ALA A 226 5.92 -16.14 -4.29
C ALA A 226 6.92 -16.10 -5.46
N ASP A 227 7.85 -17.05 -5.52
CA ASP A 227 8.84 -17.12 -6.61
C ASP A 227 8.25 -17.67 -7.93
N ASP A 228 7.11 -18.36 -7.85
CA ASP A 228 6.40 -18.91 -9.02
C ASP A 228 5.43 -17.88 -9.64
N ILE A 229 5.27 -16.72 -9.01
CA ILE A 229 4.42 -15.62 -9.52
C ILE A 229 5.22 -14.31 -9.56
N PRO A 230 6.26 -14.19 -10.42
CA PRO A 230 6.94 -12.92 -10.61
C PRO A 230 5.94 -11.89 -11.17
N THR A 231 5.63 -10.85 -10.39
CA THR A 231 4.60 -9.88 -10.73
C THR A 231 4.84 -8.53 -10.09
N ASP A 232 4.44 -7.47 -10.78
CA ASP A 232 4.23 -6.10 -10.33
C ASP A 232 2.95 -5.61 -11.03
N HIS A 233 1.80 -6.16 -10.62
CA HIS A 233 0.54 -5.96 -11.31
C HIS A 233 -0.64 -5.86 -10.37
N THR A 234 -1.69 -5.17 -10.86
CA THR A 234 -2.99 -5.08 -10.19
C THR A 234 -3.92 -6.20 -10.65
N PHE A 235 -4.55 -6.84 -9.67
CA PHE A 235 -5.58 -7.87 -9.84
C PHE A 235 -6.96 -7.27 -9.53
N ALA A 236 -7.91 -7.47 -10.44
CA ALA A 236 -9.28 -6.99 -10.31
C ALA A 236 -10.22 -8.00 -9.67
N GLY A 237 -11.35 -7.52 -9.17
CA GLY A 237 -12.40 -8.36 -8.59
C GLY A 237 -11.90 -9.17 -7.40
N TRP A 238 -11.08 -8.57 -6.59
CA TRP A 238 -10.59 -9.12 -5.34
C TRP A 238 -11.73 -9.13 -4.31
N ASN A 239 -11.87 -10.23 -3.59
CA ASN A 239 -12.91 -10.42 -2.60
C ASN A 239 -12.53 -9.89 -1.19
N GLY A 240 -11.52 -9.04 -1.10
CA GLY A 240 -11.07 -8.45 0.16
C GLY A 240 -10.28 -9.39 1.07
N LEU A 241 -9.84 -10.58 0.61
CA LEU A 241 -9.03 -11.50 1.43
C LEU A 241 -7.79 -11.99 0.67
N CYS A 242 -6.61 -11.72 1.23
CA CYS A 242 -5.35 -12.36 0.86
C CYS A 242 -4.78 -13.12 2.05
N GLN A 243 -4.47 -14.39 1.87
CA GLN A 243 -3.85 -15.24 2.88
C GLN A 243 -2.37 -15.43 2.55
N LEU A 244 -1.51 -15.32 3.57
CA LEU A 244 -0.08 -15.55 3.45
C LEU A 244 0.35 -16.58 4.49
N TRP A 245 1.24 -17.50 4.10
CA TRP A 245 1.81 -18.49 5.00
C TRP A 245 3.19 -18.94 4.52
N TRP A 246 4.00 -19.37 5.47
CA TRP A 246 5.32 -19.94 5.25
C TRP A 246 5.25 -21.41 5.64
N PRO A 247 5.49 -22.37 4.72
CA PRO A 247 5.48 -23.80 5.03
C PRO A 247 6.39 -24.12 6.23
N GLY A 248 5.89 -24.91 7.18
CA GLY A 248 6.64 -25.26 8.39
C GLY A 248 6.73 -24.16 9.46
N SER A 249 6.19 -22.96 9.22
CA SER A 249 6.02 -21.93 10.24
C SER A 249 4.61 -21.99 10.84
N PRO A 250 4.41 -21.83 12.14
CA PRO A 250 3.08 -21.80 12.76
C PRO A 250 2.31 -20.50 12.42
N LEU A 251 2.99 -19.44 11.98
CA LEU A 251 2.36 -18.16 11.69
C LEU A 251 1.61 -18.17 10.36
N ARG A 252 0.36 -17.74 10.40
CA ARG A 252 -0.50 -17.45 9.25
C ARG A 252 -0.93 -15.99 9.28
N VAL A 253 -1.05 -15.37 8.12
CA VAL A 253 -1.50 -13.98 8.01
C VAL A 253 -2.74 -13.92 7.11
N ALA A 254 -3.75 -13.20 7.58
CA ALA A 254 -4.88 -12.81 6.77
C ALA A 254 -4.88 -11.28 6.60
N LEU A 255 -4.67 -10.84 5.36
CA LEU A 255 -4.87 -9.45 4.95
C LEU A 255 -6.30 -9.33 4.43
N ARG A 256 -7.09 -8.46 5.05
CA ARG A 256 -8.47 -8.14 4.67
C ARG A 256 -8.60 -6.69 4.28
N ALA A 257 -9.58 -6.37 3.44
CA ALA A 257 -9.90 -4.99 3.10
C ALA A 257 -11.40 -4.79 2.93
N SER A 258 -11.84 -3.54 3.10
CA SER A 258 -13.21 -3.12 2.81
C SER A 258 -13.48 -3.14 1.30
N ASP A 259 -14.77 -3.12 0.93
CA ASP A 259 -15.22 -3.15 -0.48
C ASP A 259 -14.76 -1.92 -1.27
N ASP A 260 -14.37 -0.83 -0.59
CA ASP A 260 -13.80 0.37 -1.22
C ASP A 260 -12.36 0.17 -1.74
N LEU A 261 -11.75 -0.99 -1.44
CA LEU A 261 -10.45 -1.43 -1.98
C LEU A 261 -10.65 -2.70 -2.83
N PRO A 262 -11.31 -2.59 -3.99
CA PRO A 262 -11.73 -3.74 -4.80
C PRO A 262 -10.60 -4.41 -5.57
N MET A 263 -9.39 -3.87 -5.47
CA MET A 263 -8.22 -4.34 -6.20
C MET A 263 -7.09 -4.71 -5.26
N LEU A 264 -6.33 -5.73 -5.65
CA LEU A 264 -5.11 -6.16 -4.98
C LEU A 264 -3.93 -5.96 -5.92
N HIS A 265 -3.02 -5.03 -5.58
CA HIS A 265 -1.76 -4.93 -6.28
C HIS A 265 -0.73 -5.84 -5.61
N ILE A 266 -0.06 -6.69 -6.38
CA ILE A 266 0.94 -7.62 -5.87
C ILE A 266 2.28 -7.33 -6.52
N PHE A 267 3.28 -7.07 -5.66
CA PHE A 267 4.68 -6.97 -6.03
C PHE A 267 5.47 -8.10 -5.37
N THR A 268 5.90 -9.07 -6.15
CA THR A 268 6.84 -10.10 -5.70
C THR A 268 8.23 -9.86 -6.26
N GLN A 269 8.29 -9.43 -7.48
CA GLN A 269 9.44 -8.90 -8.23
C GLN A 269 8.90 -8.38 -9.56
N GLN A 270 9.68 -7.60 -10.27
CA GLN A 270 9.29 -7.25 -11.63
C GLN A 270 9.15 -8.52 -12.48
N PRO A 271 8.13 -8.60 -13.37
CA PRO A 271 8.04 -9.66 -14.35
C PRO A 271 9.39 -9.78 -15.07
N ALA A 272 9.78 -10.99 -15.43
CA ALA A 272 10.99 -11.25 -16.20
C ALA A 272 10.85 -10.60 -17.61
N ASP A 273 11.01 -9.30 -17.65
CA ASP A 273 11.42 -8.56 -18.82
C ASP A 273 12.91 -8.89 -19.01
N PRO A 274 13.39 -9.25 -20.20
CA PRO A 274 14.82 -9.44 -20.44
C PRO A 274 15.68 -8.26 -19.98
N ASP A 275 15.08 -7.07 -19.85
CA ASP A 275 15.71 -5.86 -19.33
C ASP A 275 15.55 -5.67 -17.80
N ALA A 276 14.79 -6.52 -17.10
CA ALA A 276 14.51 -6.42 -15.67
C ALA A 276 15.64 -6.95 -14.76
N ALA A 277 16.90 -6.74 -15.12
CA ALA A 277 18.07 -7.08 -14.30
C ALA A 277 18.08 -6.36 -12.92
N ALA A 278 17.23 -5.35 -12.72
CA ALA A 278 17.20 -4.50 -11.54
C ALA A 278 16.73 -5.19 -10.25
N TYR A 279 16.10 -6.37 -10.32
CA TYR A 279 15.53 -7.08 -9.16
C TYR A 279 15.98 -8.55 -9.07
N ARG A 280 17.24 -8.82 -9.41
CA ARG A 280 17.83 -10.14 -9.21
C ARG A 280 18.98 -10.03 -8.20
N PRO A 281 18.95 -10.72 -7.08
CA PRO A 281 17.91 -11.64 -6.57
C PRO A 281 16.58 -10.92 -6.21
N PRO A 282 15.46 -11.68 -6.07
CA PRO A 282 14.21 -11.08 -5.62
C PRO A 282 14.41 -10.40 -4.26
N PRO A 283 13.68 -9.28 -3.98
CA PRO A 283 13.82 -8.59 -2.71
C PRO A 283 13.43 -9.49 -1.53
N PRO A 284 13.97 -9.26 -0.33
CA PRO A 284 13.66 -10.07 0.86
C PRO A 284 12.23 -9.88 1.39
N PHE A 285 11.38 -9.23 0.61
CA PHE A 285 9.98 -8.94 0.91
C PHE A 285 9.14 -9.05 -0.36
N LEU A 286 7.83 -9.05 -0.16
CA LEU A 286 6.83 -8.81 -1.20
C LEU A 286 5.81 -7.79 -0.68
N ALA A 287 5.06 -7.12 -1.59
CA ALA A 287 3.91 -6.33 -1.22
C ALA A 287 2.62 -6.98 -1.69
N ALA A 288 1.58 -6.85 -0.86
CA ALA A 288 0.21 -7.16 -1.22
C ALA A 288 -0.65 -5.96 -0.81
N GLU A 289 -1.02 -5.13 -1.77
CA GLU A 289 -1.53 -3.80 -1.56
C GLU A 289 -3.03 -3.74 -1.86
N PRO A 290 -3.88 -3.56 -0.83
CA PRO A 290 -5.28 -3.20 -1.05
C PRO A 290 -5.36 -1.78 -1.60
N VAL A 291 -5.95 -1.60 -2.79
CA VAL A 291 -6.03 -0.31 -3.46
C VAL A 291 -7.41 -0.06 -4.06
N SER A 292 -7.83 1.20 -4.09
CA SER A 292 -9.12 1.60 -4.67
C SER A 292 -9.10 1.57 -6.20
N HIS A 293 -7.94 1.76 -6.82
CA HIS A 293 -7.81 1.83 -8.27
C HIS A 293 -6.47 1.28 -8.79
N ALA A 294 -6.45 0.95 -10.07
CA ALA A 294 -5.25 0.50 -10.80
C ALA A 294 -4.33 1.69 -11.18
N PRO A 295 -3.07 1.42 -11.59
CA PRO A 295 -2.17 2.47 -12.08
C PRO A 295 -2.80 3.31 -13.19
N ASP A 296 -2.55 4.62 -13.16
CA ASP A 296 -3.00 5.61 -14.16
C ASP A 296 -4.52 5.65 -14.40
N ALA A 297 -5.30 5.21 -13.42
CA ALA A 297 -6.75 5.05 -13.58
C ALA A 297 -7.46 6.35 -13.98
N PHE A 298 -7.02 7.50 -13.47
CA PHE A 298 -7.67 8.78 -13.75
C PHE A 298 -7.50 9.21 -15.22
N ASN A 299 -6.29 9.09 -15.78
CA ASN A 299 -6.04 9.38 -17.19
C ASN A 299 -6.78 8.39 -18.09
N LEU A 300 -6.75 7.11 -17.74
CA LEU A 300 -7.39 6.06 -18.51
C LEU A 300 -8.92 6.15 -18.46
N ALA A 301 -9.51 6.59 -17.35
CA ALA A 301 -10.95 6.91 -17.28
C ALA A 301 -11.33 8.03 -18.25
N GLY A 302 -10.48 9.04 -18.41
CA GLY A 302 -10.66 10.13 -19.37
C GLY A 302 -10.73 9.68 -20.84
N VAL A 303 -10.23 8.48 -21.15
CA VAL A 303 -10.31 7.86 -22.48
C VAL A 303 -11.25 6.65 -22.53
N GLY A 304 -12.17 6.53 -21.57
CA GLY A 304 -13.28 5.57 -21.57
C GLY A 304 -12.99 4.24 -20.88
N ARG A 305 -11.97 4.15 -20.01
CA ARG A 305 -11.70 2.98 -19.19
C ARG A 305 -12.36 3.14 -17.81
N ASP A 306 -13.50 2.53 -17.60
CA ASP A 306 -14.30 2.56 -16.37
C ASP A 306 -14.04 1.39 -15.42
N ASP A 307 -13.25 0.41 -15.86
CA ASP A 307 -12.92 -0.82 -15.12
C ASP A 307 -11.73 -0.68 -14.14
N LEU A 308 -11.13 0.51 -14.03
CA LEU A 308 -9.88 0.74 -13.30
C LEU A 308 -10.08 1.35 -11.89
N GLY A 309 -11.32 1.55 -11.44
CA GLY A 309 -11.62 2.02 -10.10
C GLY A 309 -11.38 3.52 -9.86
N ALA A 310 -11.29 4.33 -10.93
CA ALA A 310 -11.20 5.77 -10.79
C ALA A 310 -12.45 6.34 -10.11
N VAL A 311 -12.26 7.14 -9.04
CA VAL A 311 -13.32 7.82 -8.30
C VAL A 311 -13.13 9.33 -8.45
N GLU A 312 -14.23 10.04 -8.54
CA GLU A 312 -14.27 11.50 -8.46
C GLU A 312 -15.11 11.91 -7.24
N LEU A 313 -14.58 12.80 -6.42
CA LEU A 313 -15.26 13.35 -5.26
C LEU A 313 -15.73 14.76 -5.57
N GLY A 314 -17.03 15.02 -5.39
CA GLY A 314 -17.57 16.37 -5.36
C GLY A 314 -17.09 17.15 -4.13
N PRO A 315 -17.31 18.49 -4.08
CA PRO A 315 -16.97 19.31 -2.93
C PRO A 315 -17.56 18.77 -1.62
N GLY A 316 -16.72 18.56 -0.60
CA GLY A 316 -17.09 18.03 0.69
C GLY A 316 -17.26 16.50 0.77
N GLU A 317 -17.24 15.80 -0.37
CA GLU A 317 -17.34 14.34 -0.39
C GLU A 317 -16.08 13.66 0.11
N ARG A 318 -16.22 12.39 0.48
CA ARG A 318 -15.14 11.58 1.07
C ARG A 318 -15.12 10.18 0.47
N LEU A 319 -13.90 9.67 0.25
CA LEU A 319 -13.64 8.25 0.05
C LEU A 319 -12.98 7.69 1.31
N ARG A 320 -13.51 6.60 1.84
CA ARG A 320 -12.95 5.92 3.03
C ARG A 320 -12.72 4.46 2.71
N ALA A 321 -11.69 3.90 3.32
CA ALA A 321 -11.36 2.48 3.18
C ALA A 321 -10.65 1.96 4.42
N ALA A 322 -10.69 0.64 4.60
CA ALA A 322 -10.05 -0.03 5.72
C ALA A 322 -9.28 -1.27 5.27
N MET A 323 -8.22 -1.57 6.02
CA MET A 323 -7.42 -2.77 5.93
C MET A 323 -7.26 -3.39 7.31
N GLU A 324 -7.28 -4.72 7.39
CA GLU A 324 -6.93 -5.50 8.57
C GLU A 324 -5.79 -6.46 8.26
N ILE A 325 -4.78 -6.50 9.12
CA ILE A 325 -3.74 -7.53 9.10
C ILE A 325 -3.89 -8.36 10.37
N ASN A 326 -4.33 -9.60 10.22
CA ASN A 326 -4.53 -10.54 11.31
C ASN A 326 -3.39 -11.57 11.34
N ALA A 327 -2.81 -11.79 12.52
CA ALA A 327 -1.79 -12.82 12.79
C ALA A 327 -2.44 -13.99 13.51
N ASP A 328 -2.34 -15.19 12.95
CA ASP A 328 -2.83 -16.44 13.52
C ASP A 328 -1.66 -17.39 13.75
N TRP A 329 -1.42 -17.75 15.01
CA TRP A 329 -0.40 -18.73 15.43
C TRP A 329 -1.06 -20.09 15.67
N ARG A 330 -0.58 -21.15 15.01
CA ARG A 330 -1.15 -22.50 15.05
C ARG A 330 -0.19 -23.49 15.69
#